data_9bc55d43c66c2ff91f85eb33498b62e4
#
_entry.id   9bc55d43c66c2ff91f85eb33498b62e4
#
_cell.length_a   1.000
_cell.length_b   1.000
_cell.length_c   1.000
_cell.angle_alpha   90.00
_cell.angle_beta   90.00
_cell.angle_gamma   90.00
#
_symmetry.space_group_name_H-M   'P 1'
#
loop_
_entity.id
_entity.type
_entity.pdbx_description
1 polymer ?
#
loop_
_entity_poly.entity_id
_entity_poly.type
_entity_poly.pdbx_seq_one_letter_code
_entity_poly.pdbx_strand_id
1 'polypeptide(L)'
;MKCAIVPVTPYQQNCSILVCEETKKAAVVDPGGDLEKIESALTQLDVVLEKIFLTHGHMDHCAIAAQVREKYGIPIEGPHVDDKFWIEKLPESCQMSGFPHADVFDSDRWLVEGDTVQFGNQTLAVRHCPGHTPGHVIFFNAESRVAIVGDVLFQGSIGRTDFPRGD
;
A
#
# COMPACT_ATOMS: atom_id res chain seq x y z
N MET A 1 3.20 -12.62 12.83
CA MET A 1 3.38 -11.33 12.09
C MET A 1 3.00 -10.17 12.99
N LYS A 2 3.78 -9.09 12.99
CA LYS A 2 3.42 -7.81 13.62
C LYS A 2 3.09 -6.77 12.56
N CYS A 3 2.29 -5.77 12.93
CA CYS A 3 1.97 -4.63 12.09
C CYS A 3 2.28 -3.34 12.87
N ALA A 4 3.08 -2.47 12.30
CA ALA A 4 3.32 -1.11 12.78
C ALA A 4 2.69 -0.12 11.82
N ILE A 5 2.01 0.89 12.35
CA ILE A 5 1.37 1.94 11.56
C ILE A 5 2.22 3.19 11.61
N VAL A 6 2.49 3.76 10.45
CA VAL A 6 3.22 5.02 10.27
C VAL A 6 2.29 5.99 9.56
N PRO A 7 1.69 6.96 10.26
CA PRO A 7 0.88 7.99 9.60
C PRO A 7 1.74 8.85 8.68
N VAL A 8 1.38 8.89 7.41
CA VAL A 8 2.09 9.60 6.35
C VAL A 8 1.17 10.55 5.60
N THR A 9 1.73 11.47 4.86
CA THR A 9 1.07 12.51 4.07
C THR A 9 0.29 13.52 4.92
N PRO A 10 -0.11 14.67 4.36
CA PRO A 10 -0.99 15.62 5.05
C PRO A 10 -2.35 15.01 5.45
N TYR A 11 -2.77 13.93 4.79
CA TYR A 11 -4.02 13.21 5.10
C TYR A 11 -3.89 12.24 6.26
N GLN A 12 -2.69 12.05 6.83
CA GLN A 12 -2.42 11.11 7.92
C GLN A 12 -2.85 9.68 7.57
N GLN A 13 -2.61 9.29 6.30
CA GLN A 13 -2.87 7.95 5.81
C GLN A 13 -2.02 6.93 6.58
N ASN A 14 -2.60 5.78 6.90
CA ASN A 14 -1.95 4.72 7.68
C ASN A 14 -1.09 3.82 6.78
N CYS A 15 0.14 4.27 6.46
CA CYS A 15 1.14 3.36 5.90
C CYS A 15 1.45 2.26 6.91
N SER A 16 1.41 1.00 6.51
CA SER A 16 1.63 -0.13 7.40
C SER A 16 2.96 -0.81 7.11
N ILE A 17 3.74 -1.11 8.16
CA ILE A 17 4.92 -1.96 8.07
C ILE A 17 4.57 -3.32 8.67
N LEU A 18 4.50 -4.35 7.81
CA LEU A 18 4.27 -5.73 8.20
C LEU A 18 5.61 -6.39 8.49
N VAL A 19 5.75 -7.01 9.65
CA VAL A 19 7.02 -7.58 10.11
C VAL A 19 6.89 -9.08 10.31
N CYS A 20 7.76 -9.82 9.64
CA CYS A 20 8.02 -11.23 9.98
C CYS A 20 9.05 -11.28 11.10
N GLU A 21 8.60 -11.59 12.32
CA GLU A 21 9.46 -11.57 13.52
C GLU A 21 10.58 -12.61 13.46
N GLU A 22 10.33 -13.73 12.80
CA GLU A 22 11.28 -14.84 12.68
C GLU A 22 12.42 -14.52 11.71
N THR A 23 12.08 -13.97 10.53
CA THR A 23 13.09 -13.71 9.48
C THR A 23 13.64 -12.30 9.49
N LYS A 24 13.06 -11.38 10.27
CA LYS A 24 13.37 -9.94 10.27
C LYS A 24 13.14 -9.28 8.90
N LYS A 25 12.33 -9.89 8.05
CA LYS A 25 11.87 -9.31 6.79
C LYS A 25 10.59 -8.51 7.00
N ALA A 26 10.42 -7.49 6.20
CA ALA A 26 9.24 -6.63 6.26
C ALA A 26 8.66 -6.34 4.87
N ALA A 27 7.37 -6.04 4.84
CA ALA A 27 6.70 -5.42 3.70
C ALA A 27 6.12 -4.08 4.14
N VAL A 28 6.23 -3.07 3.29
CA VAL A 28 5.51 -1.80 3.46
C VAL A 28 4.23 -1.83 2.64
N VAL A 29 3.13 -1.43 3.24
CA VAL A 29 1.84 -1.32 2.56
C VAL A 29 1.47 0.15 2.46
N ASP A 30 1.12 0.57 1.26
CA ASP A 30 0.67 1.92 0.94
C ASP A 30 1.66 3.05 1.35
N PRO A 31 2.88 3.06 0.80
CA PRO A 31 3.83 4.15 1.02
C PRO A 31 3.41 5.39 0.23
N GLY A 32 2.54 6.21 0.83
CA GLY A 32 1.97 7.39 0.19
C GLY A 32 2.82 8.65 0.29
N GLY A 33 3.76 8.70 1.23
CA GLY A 33 4.61 9.88 1.46
C GLY A 33 5.54 9.71 2.64
N ASP A 34 6.23 10.79 3.02
CA ASP A 34 7.06 10.87 4.23
C ASP A 34 8.07 9.73 4.36
N LEU A 35 8.85 9.46 3.31
CA LEU A 35 9.83 8.37 3.26
C LEU A 35 10.70 8.30 4.51
N GLU A 36 11.14 9.44 5.04
CA GLU A 36 11.99 9.51 6.24
C GLU A 36 11.31 8.91 7.48
N LYS A 37 9.98 9.07 7.62
CA LYS A 37 9.23 8.46 8.71
C LYS A 37 9.19 6.93 8.56
N ILE A 38 8.99 6.44 7.34
CA ILE A 38 9.01 5.01 7.06
C ILE A 38 10.39 4.43 7.34
N GLU A 39 11.46 5.09 6.91
CA GLU A 39 12.85 4.66 7.15
C GLU A 39 13.20 4.64 8.65
N SER A 40 12.77 5.67 9.38
CA SER A 40 12.95 5.71 10.82
C SER A 40 12.26 4.53 11.51
N ALA A 41 11.03 4.21 11.09
CA ALA A 41 10.28 3.07 11.62
C ALA A 41 10.95 1.72 11.27
N LEU A 42 11.42 1.55 10.03
CA LEU A 42 12.17 0.34 9.62
C LEU A 42 13.43 0.14 10.48
N THR A 43 14.16 1.23 10.74
CA THR A 43 15.35 1.22 11.59
C THR A 43 15.02 0.85 13.03
N GLN A 44 13.96 1.45 13.62
CA GLN A 44 13.53 1.16 14.98
C GLN A 44 13.03 -0.29 15.16
N LEU A 45 12.41 -0.85 14.11
CA LEU A 45 11.93 -2.24 14.09
C LEU A 45 13.06 -3.24 13.85
N ASP A 46 14.23 -2.79 13.43
CA ASP A 46 15.39 -3.63 13.09
C ASP A 46 15.02 -4.70 12.06
N VAL A 47 14.49 -4.26 10.91
CA VAL A 47 14.00 -5.13 9.84
C VAL A 47 14.54 -4.73 8.47
N VAL A 48 14.54 -5.70 7.54
CA VAL A 48 14.92 -5.51 6.14
C VAL A 48 13.66 -5.49 5.28
N LEU A 49 13.44 -4.39 4.56
CA LEU A 49 12.31 -4.27 3.65
C LEU A 49 12.52 -5.17 2.42
N GLU A 50 11.50 -5.97 2.09
CA GLU A 50 11.55 -6.97 1.01
C GLU A 50 10.48 -6.77 -0.07
N LYS A 51 9.36 -6.14 0.28
CA LYS A 51 8.20 -5.97 -0.60
C LYS A 51 7.50 -4.65 -0.37
N ILE A 52 6.83 -4.17 -1.43
CA ILE A 52 5.84 -3.10 -1.38
C ILE A 52 4.50 -3.70 -1.79
N PHE A 53 3.47 -3.52 -0.97
CA PHE A 53 2.11 -3.89 -1.30
C PHE A 53 1.26 -2.63 -1.43
N LEU A 54 0.36 -2.60 -2.41
CA LEU A 54 -0.57 -1.49 -2.61
C LEU A 54 -2.01 -1.99 -2.55
N THR A 55 -2.81 -1.31 -1.73
CA THR A 55 -4.25 -1.60 -1.64
C THR A 55 -5.00 -1.00 -2.82
N HIS A 56 -4.67 0.23 -3.23
CA HIS A 56 -5.29 0.93 -4.35
C HIS A 56 -4.40 2.07 -4.89
N GLY A 57 -4.83 2.71 -5.96
CA GLY A 57 -4.01 3.64 -6.76
C GLY A 57 -4.09 5.12 -6.38
N HIS A 58 -4.71 5.51 -5.27
CA HIS A 58 -4.75 6.92 -4.86
C HIS A 58 -3.37 7.41 -4.39
N MET A 59 -3.09 8.69 -4.65
CA MET A 59 -1.78 9.29 -4.42
C MET A 59 -1.30 9.19 -2.97
N ASP A 60 -2.18 9.37 -2.00
CA ASP A 60 -1.84 9.29 -0.57
C ASP A 60 -1.52 7.87 -0.09
N HIS A 61 -1.74 6.86 -0.93
CA HIS A 61 -1.37 5.47 -0.71
C HIS A 61 -0.17 5.00 -1.53
N CYS A 62 0.12 5.60 -2.68
CA CYS A 62 1.14 5.06 -3.58
C CYS A 62 2.13 6.07 -4.16
N ALA A 63 2.07 7.37 -3.78
CA ALA A 63 2.86 8.40 -4.43
C ALA A 63 4.38 8.18 -4.37
N ILE A 64 4.91 7.56 -3.32
CA ILE A 64 6.34 7.27 -3.23
C ILE A 64 6.70 5.79 -3.46
N ALA A 65 5.75 4.97 -3.93
CA ALA A 65 6.01 3.55 -4.17
C ALA A 65 7.16 3.31 -5.18
N ALA A 66 7.21 4.08 -6.27
CA ALA A 66 8.29 4.03 -7.24
C ALA A 66 9.64 4.41 -6.61
N GLN A 67 9.67 5.46 -5.79
CA GLN A 67 10.88 5.90 -5.07
C GLN A 67 11.39 4.83 -4.09
N VAL A 68 10.48 4.18 -3.34
CA VAL A 68 10.82 3.08 -2.43
C VAL A 68 11.35 1.88 -3.21
N ARG A 69 10.69 1.51 -4.33
CA ARG A 69 11.15 0.43 -5.22
C ARG A 69 12.57 0.67 -5.71
N GLU A 70 12.85 1.85 -6.20
CA GLU A 70 14.17 2.20 -6.73
C GLU A 70 15.24 2.17 -5.63
N LYS A 71 14.94 2.79 -4.48
CA LYS A 71 15.89 2.89 -3.36
C LYS A 71 16.28 1.54 -2.78
N TYR A 72 15.31 0.63 -2.63
CA TYR A 72 15.52 -0.67 -1.97
C TYR A 72 15.71 -1.84 -2.96
N GLY A 73 15.46 -1.64 -4.24
CA GLY A 73 15.55 -2.69 -5.25
C GLY A 73 14.53 -3.81 -5.05
N ILE A 74 13.31 -3.48 -4.62
CA ILE A 74 12.26 -4.43 -4.24
C ILE A 74 11.01 -4.26 -5.11
N PRO A 75 10.21 -5.34 -5.34
CA PRO A 75 9.04 -5.25 -6.21
C PRO A 75 7.83 -4.59 -5.53
N ILE A 76 6.97 -4.02 -6.39
CA ILE A 76 5.62 -3.54 -6.05
C ILE A 76 4.62 -4.62 -6.48
N GLU A 77 3.79 -5.09 -5.54
CA GLU A 77 2.68 -6.00 -5.79
C GLU A 77 1.35 -5.33 -5.42
N GLY A 78 0.39 -5.34 -6.32
CA GLY A 78 -0.88 -4.64 -6.22
C GLY A 78 -0.84 -3.22 -6.78
N PRO A 79 -2.00 -2.56 -6.83
CA PRO A 79 -3.33 -3.10 -6.59
C PRO A 79 -3.83 -4.03 -7.71
N HIS A 80 -5.16 -4.14 -7.91
CA HIS A 80 -5.71 -4.73 -9.13
C HIS A 80 -5.49 -3.78 -10.33
N VAL A 81 -5.37 -4.36 -11.53
CA VAL A 81 -5.06 -3.59 -12.76
C VAL A 81 -6.09 -2.50 -13.08
N ASP A 82 -7.31 -2.64 -12.58
CA ASP A 82 -8.36 -1.64 -12.76
C ASP A 82 -8.04 -0.28 -12.11
N ASP A 83 -7.06 -0.21 -11.21
CA ASP A 83 -6.54 1.03 -10.63
C ASP A 83 -5.34 1.63 -11.39
N LYS A 84 -4.88 1.01 -12.47
CA LYS A 84 -3.76 1.54 -13.26
C LYS A 84 -3.99 3.00 -13.68
N PHE A 85 -5.22 3.37 -14.04
CA PHE A 85 -5.53 4.74 -14.45
C PHE A 85 -5.32 5.79 -13.35
N TRP A 86 -5.45 5.41 -12.05
CA TRP A 86 -5.11 6.30 -10.95
C TRP A 86 -3.60 6.52 -10.85
N ILE A 87 -2.81 5.46 -11.02
CA ILE A 87 -1.34 5.52 -11.00
C ILE A 87 -0.81 6.33 -12.20
N GLU A 88 -1.44 6.22 -13.37
CA GLU A 88 -1.13 7.04 -14.54
C GLU A 88 -1.40 8.53 -14.32
N LYS A 89 -2.31 8.88 -13.41
CA LYS A 89 -2.66 10.26 -13.04
C LYS A 89 -1.92 10.79 -11.81
N LEU A 90 -1.00 10.02 -11.22
CA LEU A 90 -0.29 10.45 -10.01
C LEU A 90 0.34 11.85 -10.12
N PRO A 91 1.09 12.21 -11.19
CA PRO A 91 1.68 13.53 -11.29
C PRO A 91 0.65 14.67 -11.23
N GLU A 92 -0.47 14.49 -11.95
CA GLU A 92 -1.58 15.46 -11.99
C GLU A 92 -2.28 15.56 -10.63
N SER A 93 -2.60 14.41 -10.03
CA SER A 93 -3.29 14.34 -8.74
C SER A 93 -2.47 14.95 -7.62
N CYS A 94 -1.16 14.69 -7.59
CA CYS A 94 -0.24 15.27 -6.63
C CYS A 94 -0.13 16.79 -6.81
N GLN A 95 -0.02 17.27 -8.04
CA GLN A 95 0.03 18.71 -8.34
C GLN A 95 -1.25 19.41 -7.89
N MET A 96 -2.41 18.86 -8.20
CA MET A 96 -3.71 19.44 -7.82
C MET A 96 -3.93 19.48 -6.31
N SER A 97 -3.37 18.56 -5.58
CA SER A 97 -3.54 18.43 -4.12
C SER A 97 -2.39 19.04 -3.31
N GLY A 98 -1.40 19.63 -3.97
CA GLY A 98 -0.24 20.22 -3.31
C GLY A 98 0.70 19.18 -2.68
N PHE A 99 0.67 17.94 -3.16
CA PHE A 99 1.63 16.91 -2.77
C PHE A 99 2.95 17.08 -3.54
N PRO A 100 4.06 16.56 -3.01
CA PRO A 100 5.28 16.42 -3.77
C PRO A 100 5.04 15.66 -5.09
N HIS A 101 5.87 15.94 -6.10
CA HIS A 101 5.79 15.22 -7.36
C HIS A 101 5.93 13.70 -7.16
N ALA A 102 5.09 12.94 -7.84
CA ALA A 102 5.16 11.49 -7.89
C ALA A 102 5.30 11.01 -9.33
N ASP A 103 6.16 10.03 -9.57
CA ASP A 103 6.33 9.42 -10.87
C ASP A 103 5.26 8.36 -11.13
N VAL A 104 4.84 8.25 -12.39
CA VAL A 104 4.03 7.14 -12.85
C VAL A 104 4.87 5.87 -12.80
N PHE A 105 4.25 4.76 -12.40
CA PHE A 105 4.90 3.46 -12.41
C PHE A 105 3.92 2.35 -12.86
N ASP A 106 4.45 1.24 -13.32
CA ASP A 106 3.70 -0.01 -13.43
C ASP A 106 4.02 -0.89 -12.21
N SER A 107 3.00 -1.57 -11.72
CA SER A 107 3.19 -2.59 -10.69
C SER A 107 3.95 -3.79 -11.27
N ASP A 108 4.88 -4.35 -10.51
CA ASP A 108 5.61 -5.56 -10.93
C ASP A 108 4.68 -6.78 -10.96
N ARG A 109 3.61 -6.73 -10.15
CA ARG A 109 2.53 -7.73 -10.16
C ARG A 109 1.20 -7.09 -9.82
N TRP A 110 0.27 -7.06 -10.77
CA TRP A 110 -1.13 -6.74 -10.52
C TRP A 110 -1.81 -7.92 -9.82
N LEU A 111 -2.66 -7.62 -8.83
CA LEU A 111 -3.29 -8.65 -7.99
C LEU A 111 -4.75 -8.86 -8.39
N VAL A 112 -5.20 -10.12 -8.26
CA VAL A 112 -6.60 -10.51 -8.52
C VAL A 112 -7.19 -11.22 -7.31
N GLU A 113 -8.52 -11.40 -7.31
CA GLU A 113 -9.22 -12.17 -6.28
C GLU A 113 -8.63 -13.56 -6.09
N GLY A 114 -8.34 -13.91 -4.85
CA GLY A 114 -7.81 -15.21 -4.48
C GLY A 114 -6.29 -15.37 -4.58
N ASP A 115 -5.58 -14.35 -5.06
CA ASP A 115 -4.12 -14.33 -5.00
C ASP A 115 -3.60 -14.38 -3.57
N THR A 116 -2.31 -14.68 -3.44
CA THR A 116 -1.55 -14.50 -2.21
C THR A 116 -0.30 -13.66 -2.47
N VAL A 117 0.12 -12.91 -1.46
CA VAL A 117 1.41 -12.21 -1.44
C VAL A 117 2.24 -12.70 -0.27
N GLN A 118 3.57 -12.63 -0.39
CA GLN A 118 4.48 -13.19 0.60
C GLN A 118 5.65 -12.24 0.88
N PHE A 119 6.08 -12.22 2.13
CA PHE A 119 7.35 -11.63 2.57
C PHE A 119 7.87 -12.41 3.78
N GLY A 120 9.19 -12.59 3.88
CA GLY A 120 9.75 -13.51 4.87
C GLY A 120 9.10 -14.88 4.76
N ASN A 121 8.57 -15.40 5.86
CA ASN A 121 7.76 -16.63 5.90
C ASN A 121 6.26 -16.36 6.09
N GLN A 122 5.82 -15.12 5.88
CA GLN A 122 4.43 -14.71 6.02
C GLN A 122 3.71 -14.77 4.69
N THR A 123 2.45 -15.23 4.71
CA THR A 123 1.56 -15.25 3.54
C THR A 123 0.28 -14.49 3.88
N LEU A 124 -0.14 -13.59 2.98
CA LEU A 124 -1.41 -12.88 3.08
C LEU A 124 -2.30 -13.25 1.89
N ALA A 125 -3.55 -13.54 2.17
CA ALA A 125 -4.56 -13.69 1.16
C ALA A 125 -4.99 -12.33 0.61
N VAL A 126 -5.23 -12.26 -0.70
CA VAL A 126 -5.73 -11.07 -1.40
C VAL A 126 -7.22 -11.23 -1.65
N ARG A 127 -7.99 -10.16 -1.39
CA ARG A 127 -9.39 -10.05 -1.78
C ARG A 127 -9.60 -8.77 -2.58
N HIS A 128 -10.24 -8.89 -3.72
CA HIS A 128 -10.64 -7.76 -4.54
C HIS A 128 -11.90 -7.15 -3.96
N CYS A 129 -11.84 -5.89 -3.56
CA CYS A 129 -12.91 -5.16 -2.87
C CYS A 129 -13.19 -3.83 -3.60
N PRO A 130 -13.70 -3.86 -4.84
CA PRO A 130 -14.03 -2.65 -5.57
C PRO A 130 -15.15 -1.86 -4.87
N GLY A 131 -15.13 -0.54 -5.05
CA GLY A 131 -16.09 0.39 -4.43
C GLY A 131 -15.48 1.76 -4.30
N HIS A 132 -14.58 1.97 -3.35
CA HIS A 132 -13.80 3.19 -3.22
C HIS A 132 -12.97 3.49 -4.48
N THR A 133 -12.29 2.49 -4.99
CA THR A 133 -11.75 2.44 -6.35
C THR A 133 -12.09 1.10 -7.00
N PRO A 134 -12.08 1.00 -8.35
CA PRO A 134 -12.39 -0.26 -9.03
C PRO A 134 -11.33 -1.35 -8.80
N GLY A 135 -10.08 -0.96 -8.53
CA GLY A 135 -8.97 -1.90 -8.35
C GLY A 135 -8.56 -2.12 -6.89
N HIS A 136 -9.36 -1.67 -5.92
CA HIS A 136 -9.02 -1.83 -4.52
C HIS A 136 -8.91 -3.30 -4.11
N VAL A 137 -7.82 -3.65 -3.42
CA VAL A 137 -7.61 -4.97 -2.81
C VAL A 137 -7.35 -4.84 -1.32
N ILE A 138 -7.64 -5.88 -0.56
CA ILE A 138 -7.27 -6.00 0.84
C ILE A 138 -6.34 -7.18 1.05
N PHE A 139 -5.52 -7.12 2.10
CA PHE A 139 -4.58 -8.18 2.47
C PHE A 139 -4.98 -8.76 3.83
N PHE A 140 -5.06 -10.07 3.92
CA PHE A 140 -5.44 -10.76 5.15
C PHE A 140 -4.45 -11.86 5.53
N ASN A 141 -3.88 -11.76 6.73
CA ASN A 141 -3.09 -12.83 7.33
C ASN A 141 -3.94 -13.59 8.35
N ALA A 142 -4.26 -14.84 8.04
CA ALA A 142 -5.15 -15.66 8.86
C ALA A 142 -4.53 -16.04 10.22
N GLU A 143 -3.23 -16.28 10.26
CA GLU A 143 -2.51 -16.70 11.46
C GLU A 143 -2.50 -15.58 12.52
N SER A 144 -2.10 -14.37 12.15
CA SER A 144 -2.10 -13.22 13.06
C SER A 144 -3.47 -12.55 13.18
N ARG A 145 -4.44 -12.92 12.33
CA ARG A 145 -5.79 -12.33 12.24
C ARG A 145 -5.76 -10.82 11.98
N VAL A 146 -4.81 -10.39 11.15
CA VAL A 146 -4.65 -8.99 10.73
C VAL A 146 -5.14 -8.82 9.31
N ALA A 147 -5.96 -7.80 9.08
CA ALA A 147 -6.39 -7.36 7.75
C ALA A 147 -5.93 -5.93 7.50
N ILE A 148 -5.29 -5.70 6.35
CA ILE A 148 -4.99 -4.36 5.84
C ILE A 148 -6.05 -4.05 4.81
N VAL A 149 -6.91 -3.10 5.12
CA VAL A 149 -8.17 -2.87 4.39
C VAL A 149 -8.16 -1.57 3.57
N GLY A 150 -7.07 -0.80 3.62
CA GLY A 150 -6.99 0.49 2.93
C GLY A 150 -8.21 1.35 3.21
N ASP A 151 -8.84 1.86 2.16
CA ASP A 151 -10.01 2.73 2.23
C ASP A 151 -11.35 1.99 2.05
N VAL A 152 -11.37 0.67 2.25
CA VAL A 152 -12.64 -0.09 2.30
C VAL A 152 -13.37 0.15 3.61
N LEU A 153 -12.67 0.11 4.74
CA LEU A 153 -13.26 0.17 6.07
C LEU A 153 -12.46 1.06 7.01
N PHE A 154 -13.15 1.99 7.66
CA PHE A 154 -12.62 2.85 8.72
C PHE A 154 -13.32 2.57 10.06
N GLN A 155 -12.78 3.09 11.15
CA GLN A 155 -13.47 3.04 12.43
C GLN A 155 -14.76 3.87 12.38
N GLY A 156 -15.90 3.19 12.36
CA GLY A 156 -17.22 3.83 12.32
C GLY A 156 -17.66 4.35 10.95
N SER A 157 -16.93 4.06 9.87
CA SER A 157 -17.24 4.51 8.51
C SER A 157 -16.67 3.56 7.45
N ILE A 158 -16.96 3.87 6.20
CA ILE A 158 -16.41 3.24 5.01
C ILE A 158 -15.79 4.29 4.09
N GLY A 159 -14.93 3.88 3.17
CA GLY A 159 -14.42 4.76 2.11
C GLY A 159 -15.55 5.30 1.24
N ARG A 160 -15.41 6.55 0.80
CA ARG A 160 -16.35 7.15 -0.15
C ARG A 160 -16.25 6.46 -1.50
N THR A 161 -17.37 6.40 -2.23
CA THR A 161 -17.47 5.71 -3.53
C THR A 161 -17.78 6.63 -4.70
N ASP A 162 -17.74 7.94 -4.50
CA ASP A 162 -18.06 8.97 -5.51
C ASP A 162 -16.84 9.44 -6.32
N PHE A 163 -15.74 8.72 -6.25
CA PHE A 163 -14.59 8.91 -7.14
C PHE A 163 -14.85 8.33 -8.54
N PRO A 164 -14.11 8.79 -9.58
CA PRO A 164 -14.19 8.18 -10.91
C PRO A 164 -14.07 6.64 -10.87
N ARG A 165 -15.09 5.96 -11.43
CA ARG A 165 -15.24 4.49 -11.43
C ARG A 165 -15.43 3.86 -10.05
N GLY A 166 -15.73 4.64 -9.01
CA GLY A 166 -16.24 4.14 -7.74
C GLY A 166 -17.69 3.65 -7.87
N ASP A 167 -18.16 2.79 -6.96
CA ASP A 167 -19.51 2.22 -6.95
C ASP A 167 -20.05 2.06 -5.51
#